data_4852d33c7f94e6a6bbff718eb773ff42
#
_entry.id   4852d33c7f94e6a6bbff718eb773ff42
#
_cell.length_a   1.000
_cell.length_b   1.000
_cell.length_c   1.000
_cell.angle_alpha   90.00
_cell.angle_beta   90.00
_cell.angle_gamma   90.00
#
_symmetry.space_group_name_H-M   'P 1'
#
loop_
_entity.id
_entity.type
_entity.pdbx_description
1 polymer ?
#
loop_
_entity_poly.entity_id
_entity_poly.type
_entity_poly.pdbx_seq_one_letter_code
_entity_poly.pdbx_strand_id
1 'polypeptide(L)'
;MGLADKPNTFRGGPDADGHYGDYGGRFVAETLMPLILELEHEYEKAKADPEFQAKIEHLNTHYIGRPSPLYFAERLTKHFGGAKIYFKRDELNHTGAHKINNTMGQILLARRMGKERIIAETGAGQHGVA
;
A
#
# COMPACT_ATOMS: atom_id res chain seq x y z
N MET A 1 -25.34 -1.03 25.29
CA MET A 1 -24.22 -0.86 24.37
C MET A 1 -24.53 -1.67 23.12
N GLY A 2 -24.90 -1.00 22.04
CA GLY A 2 -25.29 -1.67 20.78
C GLY A 2 -24.08 -2.17 20.02
N LEU A 3 -24.31 -3.06 19.04
CA LEU A 3 -23.26 -3.58 18.13
C LEU A 3 -22.52 -2.49 17.36
N ALA A 4 -23.06 -1.26 17.32
CA ALA A 4 -22.45 -0.09 16.69
C ALA A 4 -21.24 0.50 17.44
N ASP A 5 -21.07 0.16 18.72
CA ASP A 5 -19.99 0.69 19.57
C ASP A 5 -18.76 -0.24 19.65
N LYS A 6 -18.67 -1.23 18.78
CA LYS A 6 -17.46 -2.05 18.72
C LYS A 6 -16.37 -1.29 17.95
N PRO A 7 -15.15 -1.24 18.49
CA PRO A 7 -14.04 -0.62 17.79
C PRO A 7 -13.87 -1.24 16.40
N ASN A 8 -13.62 -0.38 15.42
CA ASN A 8 -13.30 -0.81 14.07
C ASN A 8 -12.13 -1.81 14.11
N THR A 9 -12.23 -2.88 13.34
CA THR A 9 -11.19 -3.90 13.26
C THR A 9 -10.33 -3.66 12.02
N PHE A 10 -9.12 -4.23 11.99
CA PHE A 10 -8.24 -4.16 10.82
C PHE A 10 -8.87 -4.68 9.51
N ARG A 11 -10.01 -5.36 9.57
CA ARG A 11 -10.75 -5.83 8.40
C ARG A 11 -11.67 -4.78 7.80
N GLY A 12 -12.10 -3.81 8.59
CA GLY A 12 -13.04 -2.77 8.17
C GLY A 12 -12.38 -1.51 7.59
N GLY A 13 -11.05 -1.42 7.64
CA GLY A 13 -10.35 -0.17 7.35
C GLY A 13 -10.51 0.87 8.47
N PRO A 14 -9.92 2.05 8.36
CA PRO A 14 -10.10 3.14 9.31
C PRO A 14 -11.49 3.77 9.20
N ASP A 15 -11.93 4.43 10.27
CA ASP A 15 -13.10 5.32 10.22
C ASP A 15 -12.77 6.64 9.47
N ALA A 16 -13.75 7.56 9.42
CA ALA A 16 -13.59 8.85 8.72
C ALA A 16 -12.48 9.73 9.30
N ASP A 17 -12.12 9.53 10.56
CA ASP A 17 -11.07 10.27 11.25
C ASP A 17 -9.71 9.55 11.24
N GLY A 18 -9.62 8.41 10.55
CA GLY A 18 -8.41 7.61 10.41
C GLY A 18 -8.12 6.71 11.61
N HIS A 19 -9.14 6.37 12.42
CA HIS A 19 -8.97 5.49 13.58
C HIS A 19 -9.41 4.05 13.30
N TYR A 20 -8.75 3.14 13.99
CA TYR A 20 -9.13 1.74 14.15
C TYR A 20 -9.52 1.52 15.62
N GLY A 21 -10.75 1.92 16.00
CA GLY A 21 -11.17 1.98 17.39
C GLY A 21 -10.41 3.04 18.17
N ASP A 22 -9.72 2.64 19.24
CA ASP A 22 -8.93 3.55 20.09
C ASP A 22 -7.56 3.91 19.50
N TYR A 23 -7.19 3.37 18.32
CA TYR A 23 -5.88 3.52 17.72
C TYR A 23 -5.94 4.25 16.39
N GLY A 24 -4.85 4.88 16.01
CA GLY A 24 -4.76 5.60 14.73
C GLY A 24 -5.03 7.09 14.88
N GLY A 25 -5.57 7.71 13.82
CA GLY A 25 -5.78 9.15 13.73
C GLY A 25 -4.65 9.86 12.98
N ARG A 26 -4.69 11.21 12.98
CA ARG A 26 -3.76 12.07 12.24
C ARG A 26 -2.93 12.90 13.23
N PHE A 27 -1.76 12.41 13.58
CA PHE A 27 -0.85 13.08 14.53
C PHE A 27 0.38 13.60 13.78
N VAL A 28 0.19 14.71 13.06
CA VAL A 28 1.24 15.41 12.32
C VAL A 28 1.34 16.85 12.81
N ALA A 29 2.44 17.55 12.48
CA ALA A 29 2.56 18.98 12.76
C ALA A 29 1.41 19.75 12.10
N GLU A 30 0.86 20.73 12.79
CA GLU A 30 -0.28 21.55 12.28
C GLU A 30 -0.02 22.12 10.90
N THR A 31 1.22 22.52 10.62
CA THR A 31 1.63 23.06 9.31
C THR A 31 1.48 22.07 8.16
N LEU A 32 1.44 20.77 8.45
CA LEU A 32 1.26 19.70 7.46
C LEU A 32 -0.22 19.29 7.31
N MET A 33 -1.07 19.66 8.24
CA MET A 33 -2.47 19.21 8.25
C MET A 33 -3.25 19.58 6.98
N PRO A 34 -3.13 20.80 6.42
CA PRO A 34 -3.81 21.13 5.17
C PRO A 34 -3.44 20.20 4.01
N LEU A 35 -2.15 19.84 3.90
CA LEU A 35 -1.66 18.93 2.87
C LEU A 35 -2.18 17.49 3.09
N ILE A 36 -2.27 17.05 4.34
CA ILE A 36 -2.78 15.71 4.68
C ILE A 36 -4.27 15.61 4.35
N LEU A 37 -5.06 16.64 4.62
CA LEU A 37 -6.48 16.67 4.26
C LEU A 37 -6.69 16.74 2.75
N GLU A 38 -5.86 17.50 2.03
CA GLU A 38 -5.85 17.52 0.56
C GLU A 38 -5.56 16.13 0.00
N LEU A 39 -4.53 15.45 0.52
CA LEU A 39 -4.16 14.10 0.13
C LEU A 39 -5.30 13.10 0.34
N GLU A 40 -5.94 13.14 1.51
CA GLU A 40 -7.08 12.27 1.83
C GLU A 40 -8.23 12.47 0.84
N HIS A 41 -8.59 13.72 0.57
CA HIS A 41 -9.65 14.04 -0.38
C HIS A 41 -9.33 13.56 -1.80
N GLU A 42 -8.11 13.76 -2.29
CA GLU A 42 -7.70 13.27 -3.60
C GLU A 42 -7.59 11.74 -3.65
N TYR A 43 -7.22 11.10 -2.54
CA TYR A 43 -7.21 9.64 -2.43
C TYR A 43 -8.62 9.05 -2.56
N GLU A 44 -9.62 9.63 -1.88
CA GLU A 44 -11.01 9.17 -1.99
C GLU A 44 -11.55 9.34 -3.42
N LYS A 45 -11.23 10.45 -4.10
CA LYS A 45 -11.56 10.62 -5.52
C LYS A 45 -10.87 9.58 -6.41
N ALA A 46 -9.58 9.34 -6.19
CA ALA A 46 -8.80 8.38 -6.96
C ALA A 46 -9.31 6.94 -6.77
N LYS A 47 -9.75 6.58 -5.57
CA LYS A 47 -10.39 5.28 -5.29
C LYS A 47 -11.67 5.06 -6.10
N ALA A 48 -12.45 6.10 -6.31
CA ALA A 48 -13.70 6.05 -7.05
C ALA A 48 -13.53 6.24 -8.56
N ASP A 49 -12.33 6.56 -9.04
CA ASP A 49 -12.03 6.87 -10.43
C ASP A 49 -11.62 5.60 -11.22
N PRO A 50 -12.47 5.09 -12.16
CA PRO A 50 -12.16 3.89 -12.92
C PRO A 50 -10.89 4.03 -13.79
N GLU A 51 -10.59 5.21 -14.31
CA GLU A 51 -9.40 5.43 -15.13
C GLU A 51 -8.13 5.35 -14.28
N PHE A 52 -8.17 5.88 -13.07
CA PHE A 52 -7.06 5.77 -12.11
C PHE A 52 -6.82 4.29 -11.72
N GLN A 53 -7.90 3.55 -11.44
CA GLN A 53 -7.81 2.12 -11.11
C GLN A 53 -7.27 1.30 -12.29
N ALA A 54 -7.76 1.54 -13.50
CA ALA A 54 -7.28 0.86 -14.70
C ALA A 54 -5.79 1.14 -14.95
N LYS A 55 -5.33 2.37 -14.69
CA LYS A 55 -3.92 2.73 -14.81
C LYS A 55 -3.04 2.01 -13.78
N ILE A 56 -3.49 1.91 -12.52
CA ILE A 56 -2.79 1.13 -11.49
C ILE A 56 -2.71 -0.33 -11.90
N GLU A 57 -3.80 -0.93 -12.36
CA GLU A 57 -3.84 -2.32 -12.77
C GLU A 57 -2.91 -2.59 -13.97
N HIS A 58 -2.93 -1.71 -14.96
CA HIS A 58 -2.01 -1.78 -16.11
C HIS A 58 -0.55 -1.76 -15.66
N LEU A 59 -0.16 -0.83 -14.78
CA LEU A 59 1.20 -0.72 -14.29
C LEU A 59 1.59 -1.90 -13.38
N ASN A 60 0.66 -2.38 -12.54
CA ASN A 60 0.89 -3.59 -11.76
C ASN A 60 1.25 -4.78 -12.66
N THR A 61 0.49 -4.98 -13.73
CA THR A 61 0.66 -6.12 -14.63
C THR A 61 1.90 -5.98 -15.51
N HIS A 62 2.08 -4.83 -16.17
CA HIS A 62 3.05 -4.67 -17.26
C HIS A 62 4.36 -4.01 -16.85
N TYR A 63 4.41 -3.34 -15.72
CA TYR A 63 5.62 -2.67 -15.23
C TYR A 63 6.16 -3.31 -13.96
N ILE A 64 5.32 -3.55 -12.97
CA ILE A 64 5.73 -4.13 -11.69
C ILE A 64 5.91 -5.64 -11.76
N GLY A 65 5.05 -6.34 -12.53
CA GLY A 65 5.04 -7.81 -12.62
C GLY A 65 4.14 -8.45 -11.55
N ARG A 66 3.05 -7.80 -11.19
CA ARG A 66 2.05 -8.34 -10.25
C ARG A 66 0.87 -9.01 -10.97
N PRO A 67 0.22 -10.01 -10.35
CA PRO A 67 0.52 -10.56 -9.02
C PRO A 67 1.84 -11.32 -8.96
N SER A 68 2.64 -11.08 -7.91
CA SER A 68 3.88 -11.82 -7.68
C SER A 68 3.60 -13.31 -7.55
N PRO A 69 4.42 -14.21 -8.13
CA PRO A 69 4.19 -15.64 -8.07
C PRO A 69 4.14 -16.19 -6.65
N LEU A 70 3.34 -17.22 -6.45
CA LEU A 70 3.32 -18.03 -5.26
C LEU A 70 4.06 -19.34 -5.57
N TYR A 71 5.23 -19.51 -4.97
CA TYR A 71 6.11 -20.66 -5.21
C TYR A 71 6.00 -21.69 -4.09
N PHE A 72 5.66 -22.93 -4.43
CA PHE A 72 5.66 -24.03 -3.47
C PHE A 72 7.08 -24.52 -3.19
N ALA A 73 7.55 -24.36 -1.95
CA ALA A 73 8.87 -24.79 -1.50
C ALA A 73 8.84 -26.27 -1.08
N GLU A 74 8.77 -27.18 -2.06
CA GLU A 74 8.61 -28.61 -1.83
C GLU A 74 9.71 -29.19 -0.94
N ARG A 75 10.98 -28.85 -1.20
CA ARG A 75 12.12 -29.35 -0.44
C ARG A 75 12.08 -28.91 1.02
N LEU A 76 11.72 -27.65 1.30
CA LEU A 76 11.57 -27.15 2.66
C LEU A 76 10.38 -27.80 3.36
N THR A 77 9.25 -27.90 2.68
CA THR A 77 8.07 -28.59 3.19
C THR A 77 8.40 -30.01 3.62
N LYS A 78 9.11 -30.75 2.79
CA LYS A 78 9.54 -32.11 3.09
C LYS A 78 10.57 -32.20 4.23
N HIS A 79 11.51 -31.22 4.25
CA HIS A 79 12.57 -31.20 5.28
C HIS A 79 11.98 -30.97 6.68
N PHE A 80 11.03 -30.04 6.82
CA PHE A 80 10.42 -29.74 8.12
C PHE A 80 9.27 -30.67 8.51
N GLY A 81 8.68 -31.40 7.56
CA GLY A 81 7.67 -32.44 7.85
C GLY A 81 6.37 -31.92 8.47
N GLY A 82 5.99 -30.64 8.23
CA GLY A 82 4.82 -29.99 8.80
C GLY A 82 3.91 -29.37 7.75
N ALA A 83 3.54 -28.11 7.95
CA ALA A 83 2.71 -27.35 7.02
C ALA A 83 3.40 -27.17 5.66
N LYS A 84 2.61 -27.07 4.59
CA LYS A 84 3.11 -26.71 3.26
C LYS A 84 3.66 -25.30 3.28
N ILE A 85 4.90 -25.12 2.84
CA ILE A 85 5.60 -23.83 2.80
C ILE A 85 5.52 -23.24 1.41
N TYR A 86 5.04 -22.00 1.32
CA TYR A 86 4.98 -21.23 0.08
C TYR A 86 5.69 -19.91 0.24
N PHE A 87 6.35 -19.46 -0.82
CA PHE A 87 6.95 -18.13 -0.89
C PHE A 87 6.13 -17.23 -1.80
N LYS A 88 5.74 -16.08 -1.29
CA LYS A 88 5.25 -14.97 -2.09
C LYS A 88 6.49 -14.25 -2.66
N ARG A 89 6.70 -14.40 -3.98
CA ARG A 89 7.95 -14.03 -4.65
C ARG A 89 8.00 -12.55 -5.02
N ASP A 90 7.96 -11.66 -4.02
CA ASP A 90 7.98 -10.19 -4.25
C ASP A 90 9.34 -9.68 -4.73
N GLU A 91 10.41 -10.47 -4.59
CA GLU A 91 11.72 -10.17 -5.16
C GLU A 91 11.75 -10.25 -6.70
N LEU A 92 10.73 -10.83 -7.32
CA LEU A 92 10.56 -10.86 -8.77
C LEU A 92 9.85 -9.61 -9.33
N ASN A 93 9.31 -8.76 -8.46
CA ASN A 93 8.74 -7.50 -8.88
C ASN A 93 9.86 -6.58 -9.42
N HIS A 94 9.48 -5.65 -10.28
CA HIS A 94 10.41 -4.61 -10.74
C HIS A 94 11.06 -3.91 -9.54
N THR A 95 12.35 -3.61 -9.61
CA THR A 95 13.23 -3.15 -8.52
C THR A 95 13.64 -4.20 -7.48
N GLY A 96 13.20 -5.46 -7.62
CA GLY A 96 13.67 -6.59 -6.80
C GLY A 96 13.14 -6.64 -5.38
N ALA A 97 12.06 -5.91 -5.07
CA ALA A 97 11.48 -5.85 -3.72
C ALA A 97 9.99 -5.45 -3.73
N HIS A 98 9.36 -5.55 -2.56
CA HIS A 98 7.93 -5.23 -2.38
C HIS A 98 7.61 -3.72 -2.39
N LYS A 99 8.59 -2.83 -2.24
CA LYS A 99 8.35 -1.38 -2.10
C LYS A 99 7.65 -0.77 -3.31
N ILE A 100 7.92 -1.24 -4.51
CA ILE A 100 7.27 -0.79 -5.74
C ILE A 100 5.74 -0.95 -5.68
N ASN A 101 5.22 -1.86 -4.85
CA ASN A 101 3.79 -2.11 -4.72
C ASN A 101 3.03 -0.89 -4.19
N ASN A 102 3.65 -0.09 -3.35
CA ASN A 102 3.02 1.13 -2.81
C ASN A 102 3.52 2.40 -3.48
N THR A 103 4.81 2.47 -3.88
CA THR A 103 5.37 3.69 -4.48
C THR A 103 4.68 4.05 -5.78
N MET A 104 4.24 3.06 -6.57
CA MET A 104 3.52 3.31 -7.81
C MET A 104 2.18 4.04 -7.56
N GLY A 105 1.40 3.62 -6.58
CA GLY A 105 0.17 4.32 -6.20
C GLY A 105 0.44 5.72 -5.65
N GLN A 106 1.47 5.85 -4.81
CA GLN A 106 1.87 7.13 -4.24
C GLN A 106 2.28 8.14 -5.30
N ILE A 107 3.10 7.74 -6.30
CA ILE A 107 3.54 8.67 -7.35
C ILE A 107 2.41 9.07 -8.29
N LEU A 108 1.50 8.16 -8.62
CA LEU A 108 0.33 8.47 -9.43
C LEU A 108 -0.59 9.48 -8.72
N LEU A 109 -0.80 9.31 -7.42
CA LEU A 109 -1.60 10.21 -6.62
C LEU A 109 -0.92 11.59 -6.48
N ALA A 110 0.38 11.63 -6.19
CA ALA A 110 1.15 12.86 -6.12
C ALA A 110 1.10 13.65 -7.45
N ARG A 111 1.23 12.96 -8.58
CA ARG A 111 1.07 13.59 -9.90
C ARG A 111 -0.32 14.14 -10.14
N ARG A 112 -1.35 13.41 -9.71
CA ARG A 112 -2.75 13.87 -9.78
C ARG A 112 -2.97 15.15 -8.98
N MET A 113 -2.26 15.27 -7.83
CA MET A 113 -2.24 16.47 -6.98
C MET A 113 -1.36 17.61 -7.54
N GLY A 114 -0.80 17.47 -8.75
CA GLY A 114 0.06 18.48 -9.37
C GLY A 114 1.43 18.64 -8.71
N LYS A 115 1.89 17.64 -7.95
CA LYS A 115 3.22 17.69 -7.32
C LYS A 115 4.29 17.40 -8.37
N GLU A 116 5.23 18.32 -8.53
CA GLU A 116 6.35 18.22 -9.49
C GLU A 116 7.61 17.65 -8.85
N ARG A 117 7.79 17.89 -7.55
CA ARG A 117 8.96 17.44 -6.80
C ARG A 117 8.55 16.38 -5.79
N ILE A 118 9.14 15.20 -5.91
CA ILE A 118 8.94 14.07 -5.01
C ILE A 118 10.22 13.83 -4.22
N ILE A 119 10.05 13.65 -2.92
CA ILE A 119 11.14 13.32 -1.98
C ILE A 119 10.76 12.02 -1.30
N ALA A 120 11.67 11.06 -1.30
CA ALA A 120 11.50 9.79 -0.62
C ALA A 120 12.51 9.69 0.54
N GLU A 121 12.01 9.36 1.72
CA GLU A 121 12.83 8.89 2.81
C GLU A 121 13.16 7.41 2.57
N THR A 122 14.40 7.00 2.79
CA THR A 122 14.83 5.62 2.57
C THR A 122 15.99 5.25 3.50
N GLY A 123 15.83 4.18 4.28
CA GLY A 123 16.89 3.65 5.13
C GLY A 123 17.82 2.72 4.34
N ALA A 124 17.33 1.51 4.02
CA ALA A 124 18.10 0.48 3.29
C ALA A 124 18.21 0.72 1.78
N GLY A 125 17.63 1.78 1.24
CA GLY A 125 17.66 2.12 -0.18
C GLY A 125 16.49 1.60 -1.03
N GLN A 126 15.77 0.59 -0.59
CA GLN A 126 14.69 -0.03 -1.38
C GLN A 126 13.57 0.94 -1.76
N HIS A 127 13.17 1.80 -0.82
CA HIS A 127 12.10 2.76 -1.08
C HIS A 127 12.54 3.87 -2.04
N GLY A 128 13.80 4.32 -1.91
CA GLY A 128 14.37 5.34 -2.80
C GLY A 128 14.61 4.83 -4.24
N VAL A 129 14.85 3.52 -4.40
CA VAL A 129 15.02 2.89 -5.73
C VAL A 129 13.66 2.68 -6.39
N ALA A 130 12.64 2.33 -5.62
CA ALA A 130 11.30 2.07 -6.13
C ALA A 130 10.56 3.34 -6.53
#